data_e113558a3ba8b5e774fc0c9b72abe7f6
#
_entry.id   e113558a3ba8b5e774fc0c9b72abe7f6
#
_cell.length_a   1.000
_cell.length_b   1.000
_cell.length_c   1.000
_cell.angle_alpha   90.00
_cell.angle_beta   90.00
_cell.angle_gamma   90.00
#
_symmetry.space_group_name_H-M   'P 1'
#
loop_
_entity.id
_entity.type
_entity.pdbx_description
1 polymer ?
#
loop_
_entity_poly.entity_id
_entity_poly.type
_entity_poly.pdbx_seq_one_letter_code
_entity_poly.pdbx_strand_id
1 'polypeptide(L)'
;PLRDAHGERVYPSDQVETLRLVKRLLDAGHRPGRLLRLSPQDIRALADSQAATQALAAVGGAPAAELEPFIETLLRHDAAALRHELGRGLARLGAARFVTDLVAPLNVAVGEAWISGRIQVFEEHSYTEEIQVVMRQAIAQMPEPPATGHPRVLMSTFPGEAHALGLLMAETLLRLEACPCISLGVQTPVLEIVRAAQAHQADVVAIGLSSAMGPQQVVDALGDLRGLLPASVEIWAGGSAAVLQRRPVAGVR
;
A
#
# COMPACT_ATOMS: atom_id res chain seq x y z
N PRO A 1 28.19 4.96 -3.27
CA PRO A 1 28.03 3.86 -2.32
C PRO A 1 29.38 3.18 -2.06
N LEU A 2 29.66 2.89 -0.80
CA LEU A 2 30.75 2.02 -0.40
C LEU A 2 30.34 0.56 -0.65
N ARG A 3 31.31 -0.37 -0.61
CA ARG A 3 31.02 -1.80 -0.65
C ARG A 3 31.57 -2.45 0.61
N ASP A 4 30.80 -3.36 1.17
CA ASP A 4 31.22 -4.16 2.33
C ASP A 4 32.14 -5.33 1.90
N ALA A 5 32.55 -6.15 2.88
CA ALA A 5 33.42 -7.31 2.66
C ALA A 5 32.76 -8.40 1.77
N HIS A 6 31.43 -8.36 1.58
CA HIS A 6 30.66 -9.28 0.74
C HIS A 6 30.34 -8.69 -0.64
N GLY A 7 30.84 -7.47 -0.93
CA GLY A 7 30.62 -6.77 -2.20
C GLY A 7 29.28 -6.07 -2.31
N GLU A 8 28.48 -6.06 -1.24
CA GLU A 8 27.19 -5.37 -1.21
C GLU A 8 27.34 -3.86 -1.06
N ARG A 9 26.37 -3.11 -1.55
CA ARG A 9 26.38 -1.65 -1.49
C ARG A 9 26.03 -1.18 -0.10
N VAL A 10 26.94 -0.46 0.55
CA VAL A 10 26.73 0.18 1.85
C VAL A 10 26.64 1.69 1.65
N TYR A 11 25.68 2.30 2.29
CA TYR A 11 25.43 3.73 2.22
C TYR A 11 25.64 4.36 3.62
N PRO A 12 26.43 5.42 3.76
CA PRO A 12 26.48 6.23 4.98
C PRO A 12 25.09 6.76 5.36
N SER A 13 24.87 6.97 6.67
CA SER A 13 23.54 7.34 7.19
C SER A 13 22.96 8.62 6.57
N ASP A 14 23.80 9.61 6.29
CA ASP A 14 23.42 10.85 5.61
C ASP A 14 22.96 10.64 4.16
N GLN A 15 23.60 9.68 3.46
CA GLN A 15 23.16 9.29 2.12
C GLN A 15 21.84 8.52 2.16
N VAL A 16 21.64 7.65 3.15
CA VAL A 16 20.37 6.92 3.36
C VAL A 16 19.24 7.90 3.59
N GLU A 17 19.43 8.92 4.42
CA GLU A 17 18.43 9.98 4.66
C GLU A 17 18.07 10.71 3.35
N THR A 18 19.09 11.12 2.61
CA THR A 18 18.87 11.79 1.30
C THR A 18 18.13 10.88 0.31
N LEU A 19 18.48 9.60 0.24
CA LEU A 19 17.81 8.63 -0.63
C LEU A 19 16.35 8.40 -0.23
N ARG A 20 16.02 8.38 1.05
CA ARG A 20 14.63 8.32 1.55
C ARG A 20 13.82 9.53 1.10
N LEU A 21 14.37 10.74 1.20
CA LEU A 21 13.72 11.96 0.74
C LEU A 21 13.54 11.96 -0.79
N VAL A 22 14.55 11.53 -1.53
CA VAL A 22 14.45 11.38 -3.00
C VAL A 22 13.35 10.40 -3.36
N LYS A 23 13.28 9.23 -2.69
CA LYS A 23 12.21 8.27 -2.93
C LYS A 23 10.83 8.87 -2.68
N ARG A 24 10.62 9.56 -1.56
CA ARG A 24 9.37 10.26 -1.24
C ARG A 24 8.97 11.23 -2.34
N LEU A 25 9.90 12.03 -2.85
CA LEU A 25 9.64 12.98 -3.92
C LEU A 25 9.35 12.29 -5.26
N LEU A 26 9.99 11.16 -5.55
CA LEU A 26 9.67 10.33 -6.72
C LEU A 26 8.24 9.75 -6.62
N ASP A 27 7.87 9.24 -5.46
CA ASP A 27 6.54 8.71 -5.18
C ASP A 27 5.46 9.80 -5.33
N ALA A 28 5.77 11.01 -4.90
CA ALA A 28 4.95 12.19 -5.14
C ALA A 28 4.98 12.69 -6.60
N GLY A 29 5.74 12.00 -7.46
CA GLY A 29 5.76 12.20 -8.92
C GLY A 29 6.74 13.25 -9.42
N HIS A 30 7.74 13.61 -8.64
CA HIS A 30 8.85 14.41 -9.17
C HIS A 30 9.70 13.59 -10.13
N ARG A 31 10.22 14.24 -11.17
CA ARG A 31 11.08 13.56 -12.16
C ARG A 31 12.47 13.30 -11.60
N PRO A 32 13.03 12.07 -11.74
CA PRO A 32 14.36 11.73 -11.24
C PRO A 32 15.45 12.72 -11.68
N GLY A 33 15.47 13.10 -12.96
CA GLY A 33 16.45 14.02 -13.52
C GLY A 33 16.40 15.44 -12.94
N ARG A 34 15.25 15.85 -12.32
CA ARG A 34 15.17 17.12 -11.59
C ARG A 34 15.75 16.97 -10.19
N LEU A 35 15.42 15.89 -9.49
CA LEU A 35 15.86 15.67 -8.11
C LEU A 35 17.35 15.44 -8.01
N LEU A 36 17.95 14.72 -8.97
CA LEU A 36 19.40 14.46 -9.00
C LEU A 36 20.26 15.71 -9.23
N ARG A 37 19.65 16.84 -9.60
CA ARG A 37 20.35 18.13 -9.78
C ARG A 37 20.23 19.04 -8.55
N LEU A 38 19.43 18.67 -7.57
CA LEU A 38 19.21 19.44 -6.36
C LEU A 38 20.26 19.09 -5.30
N SER A 39 20.60 20.06 -4.47
CA SER A 39 21.41 19.81 -3.28
C SER A 39 20.62 19.01 -2.24
N PRO A 40 21.28 18.30 -1.32
CA PRO A 40 20.58 17.62 -0.21
C PRO A 40 19.67 18.54 0.60
N GLN A 41 20.05 19.83 0.74
CA GLN A 41 19.25 20.84 1.43
C GLN A 41 17.95 21.19 0.64
N ASP A 42 18.08 21.36 -0.68
CA ASP A 42 16.93 21.65 -1.54
C ASP A 42 15.96 20.47 -1.61
N ILE A 43 16.49 19.23 -1.62
CA ILE A 43 15.70 18.00 -1.57
C ILE A 43 14.90 17.96 -0.26
N ARG A 44 15.52 18.30 0.87
CA ARG A 44 14.86 18.36 2.19
C ARG A 44 13.77 19.43 2.20
N ALA A 45 14.06 20.66 1.79
CA ALA A 45 13.09 21.75 1.74
C ALA A 45 11.89 21.43 0.82
N LEU A 46 12.13 20.76 -0.30
CA LEU A 46 11.07 20.34 -1.22
C LEU A 46 10.20 19.24 -0.60
N ALA A 47 10.81 18.30 0.12
CA ALA A 47 10.08 17.23 0.83
C ALA A 47 9.22 17.79 1.97
N ASP A 48 9.73 18.77 2.73
CA ASP A 48 9.00 19.42 3.82
C ASP A 48 7.79 20.22 3.32
N SER A 49 7.97 20.96 2.21
CA SER A 49 6.86 21.71 1.59
C SER A 49 5.74 20.79 1.08
N GLN A 50 6.11 19.61 0.60
CA GLN A 50 5.15 18.62 0.14
C GLN A 50 4.41 17.92 1.29
N ALA A 51 5.10 17.65 2.39
CA ALA A 51 4.48 17.12 3.61
C ALA A 51 3.41 18.08 4.14
N ALA A 52 3.71 19.38 4.18
CA ALA A 52 2.74 20.41 4.59
C ALA A 52 1.51 20.43 3.66
N THR A 53 1.70 20.26 2.35
CA THR A 53 0.60 20.24 1.37
C THR A 53 -0.26 18.98 1.51
N GLN A 54 0.35 17.82 1.77
CA GLN A 54 -0.35 16.56 2.00
C GLN A 54 -1.11 16.55 3.34
N ALA A 55 -0.55 17.14 4.39
CA ALA A 55 -1.22 17.30 5.69
C ALA A 55 -2.49 18.17 5.58
N LEU A 56 -2.47 19.18 4.71
CA LEU A 56 -3.64 20.01 4.41
C LEU A 56 -4.72 19.28 3.58
N ALA A 57 -4.32 18.27 2.78
CA ALA A 57 -5.23 17.48 1.96
C ALA A 57 -5.85 16.29 2.71
N ALA A 58 -5.28 15.86 3.83
CA ALA A 58 -5.75 14.77 4.68
C ALA A 58 -6.91 15.23 5.61
N VAL A 59 -7.98 15.73 5.02
CA VAL A 59 -9.21 16.06 5.75
C VAL A 59 -9.99 14.77 5.99
N GLY A 60 -9.92 14.21 7.24
CA GLY A 60 -10.82 13.16 7.69
C GLY A 60 -10.19 11.96 8.43
N GLY A 61 -8.86 11.88 8.56
CA GLY A 61 -8.19 10.81 9.33
C GLY A 61 -8.04 11.14 10.82
N ALA A 62 -7.69 10.15 11.64
CA ALA A 62 -7.37 10.36 13.05
C ALA A 62 -6.27 11.43 13.21
N PRO A 63 -6.39 12.33 14.19
CA PRO A 63 -5.35 13.31 14.50
C PRO A 63 -3.99 12.61 14.73
N ALA A 64 -2.90 13.24 14.32
CA ALA A 64 -1.54 12.68 14.51
C ALA A 64 -1.27 12.28 15.97
N ALA A 65 -1.83 13.02 16.94
CA ALA A 65 -1.73 12.70 18.36
C ALA A 65 -2.39 11.35 18.75
N GLU A 66 -3.40 10.90 18.00
CA GLU A 66 -4.05 9.60 18.24
C GLU A 66 -3.27 8.43 17.64
N LEU A 67 -2.40 8.69 16.68
CA LEU A 67 -1.56 7.67 16.02
C LEU A 67 -0.21 7.48 16.72
N GLU A 68 0.24 8.48 17.47
CA GLU A 68 1.53 8.48 18.13
C GLU A 68 1.75 7.28 19.08
N PRO A 69 0.77 6.84 19.90
CA PRO A 69 0.92 5.68 20.75
C PRO A 69 1.30 4.40 19.99
N PHE A 70 0.80 4.22 18.76
CA PHE A 70 1.15 3.06 17.90
C PHE A 70 2.63 3.12 17.48
N ILE A 71 3.12 4.31 17.11
CA ILE A 71 4.53 4.52 16.76
C ILE A 71 5.43 4.29 17.96
N GLU A 72 5.03 4.78 19.14
CA GLU A 72 5.78 4.54 20.38
C GLU A 72 5.82 3.05 20.77
N THR A 73 4.71 2.32 20.58
CA THR A 73 4.65 0.89 20.82
C THR A 73 5.55 0.12 19.86
N LEU A 74 5.58 0.55 18.59
CA LEU A 74 6.49 0.00 17.58
C LEU A 74 7.96 0.21 17.96
N LEU A 75 8.33 1.41 18.42
CA LEU A 75 9.68 1.75 18.90
C LEU A 75 10.11 0.98 20.15
N ARG A 76 9.16 0.52 20.97
CA ARG A 76 9.44 -0.39 22.11
C ARG A 76 9.62 -1.84 21.68
N HIS A 77 9.47 -2.15 20.40
CA HIS A 77 9.56 -3.51 19.82
C HIS A 77 8.56 -4.50 20.47
N ASP A 78 7.41 -4.00 20.91
CA ASP A 78 6.36 -4.81 21.52
C ASP A 78 5.26 -5.13 20.50
N ALA A 79 5.52 -6.13 19.68
CA ALA A 79 4.59 -6.59 18.64
C ALA A 79 3.25 -7.08 19.24
N ALA A 80 3.29 -7.69 20.43
CA ALA A 80 2.07 -8.17 21.10
C ALA A 80 1.20 -7.00 21.58
N ALA A 81 1.79 -5.97 22.17
CA ALA A 81 1.07 -4.75 22.54
C ALA A 81 0.51 -4.04 21.30
N LEU A 82 1.28 -3.92 20.23
CA LEU A 82 0.82 -3.31 18.97
C LEU A 82 -0.41 -4.05 18.41
N ARG A 83 -0.34 -5.38 18.34
CA ARG A 83 -1.49 -6.21 17.89
C ARG A 83 -2.70 -6.02 18.78
N HIS A 84 -2.49 -5.95 20.12
CA HIS A 84 -3.57 -5.72 21.07
C HIS A 84 -4.22 -4.34 20.87
N GLU A 85 -3.43 -3.29 20.69
CA GLU A 85 -3.91 -1.92 20.45
C GLU A 85 -4.70 -1.83 19.13
N LEU A 86 -4.19 -2.44 18.05
CA LEU A 86 -4.89 -2.55 16.78
C LEU A 86 -6.23 -3.30 16.92
N GLY A 87 -6.21 -4.43 17.65
CA GLY A 87 -7.44 -5.20 17.93
C GLY A 87 -8.48 -4.41 18.72
N ARG A 88 -8.04 -3.61 19.72
CA ARG A 88 -8.93 -2.68 20.45
C ARG A 88 -9.49 -1.60 19.52
N GLY A 89 -8.67 -1.07 18.62
CA GLY A 89 -9.10 -0.12 17.58
C GLY A 89 -10.20 -0.71 16.71
N LEU A 90 -10.00 -1.94 16.22
CA LEU A 90 -10.99 -2.68 15.44
C LEU A 90 -12.30 -2.90 16.20
N ALA A 91 -12.22 -3.35 17.45
CA ALA A 91 -13.41 -3.59 18.29
C ALA A 91 -14.20 -2.30 18.59
N ARG A 92 -13.50 -1.18 18.75
CA ARG A 92 -14.10 0.13 19.04
C ARG A 92 -14.75 0.77 17.81
N LEU A 93 -14.09 0.71 16.66
CA LEU A 93 -14.50 1.43 15.45
C LEU A 93 -15.40 0.62 14.53
N GLY A 94 -15.34 -0.70 14.62
CA GLY A 94 -15.87 -1.60 13.60
C GLY A 94 -14.98 -1.60 12.34
N ALA A 95 -15.12 -2.63 11.51
CA ALA A 95 -14.17 -2.90 10.43
C ALA A 95 -14.06 -1.76 9.39
N ALA A 96 -15.17 -1.15 8.99
CA ALA A 96 -15.13 -0.05 8.01
C ALA A 96 -14.30 1.14 8.51
N ARG A 97 -14.66 1.67 9.68
CA ARG A 97 -13.95 2.82 10.26
C ARG A 97 -12.55 2.47 10.74
N PHE A 98 -12.31 1.22 11.15
CA PHE A 98 -10.95 0.76 11.42
C PHE A 98 -10.05 0.93 10.19
N VAL A 99 -10.54 0.53 9.01
CA VAL A 99 -9.80 0.70 7.76
C VAL A 99 -9.61 2.18 7.40
N THR A 100 -10.68 2.97 7.41
CA THR A 100 -10.65 4.35 6.91
C THR A 100 -10.05 5.34 7.91
N ASP A 101 -10.41 5.20 9.19
CA ASP A 101 -10.10 6.22 10.20
C ASP A 101 -8.83 5.89 11.01
N LEU A 102 -8.40 4.62 11.02
CA LEU A 102 -7.19 4.21 11.74
C LEU A 102 -6.10 3.66 10.82
N VAL A 103 -6.37 2.58 10.04
CA VAL A 103 -5.33 1.90 9.25
C VAL A 103 -4.77 2.80 8.16
N ALA A 104 -5.63 3.46 7.39
CA ALA A 104 -5.18 4.32 6.30
C ALA A 104 -4.29 5.48 6.79
N PRO A 105 -4.66 6.28 7.81
CA PRO A 105 -3.79 7.31 8.34
C PRO A 105 -2.55 6.75 9.06
N LEU A 106 -2.64 5.59 9.74
CA LEU A 106 -1.51 4.96 10.40
C LEU A 106 -0.46 4.48 9.40
N ASN A 107 -0.87 3.92 8.24
CA ASN A 107 0.06 3.57 7.15
C ASN A 107 0.85 4.79 6.66
N VAL A 108 0.22 5.95 6.58
CA VAL A 108 0.90 7.21 6.21
C VAL A 108 1.87 7.62 7.31
N ALA A 109 1.44 7.60 8.57
CA ALA A 109 2.28 7.99 9.72
C ALA A 109 3.52 7.08 9.89
N VAL A 110 3.35 5.77 9.72
CA VAL A 110 4.47 4.79 9.74
C VAL A 110 5.42 5.04 8.57
N GLY A 111 4.90 5.29 7.37
CA GLY A 111 5.70 5.65 6.20
C GLY A 111 6.50 6.93 6.42
N GLU A 112 5.92 7.95 7.02
CA GLU A 112 6.60 9.22 7.36
C GLU A 112 7.65 9.02 8.46
N ALA A 113 7.35 8.24 9.50
CA ALA A 113 8.30 7.89 10.54
C ALA A 113 9.51 7.13 9.98
N TRP A 114 9.29 6.21 9.02
CA TRP A 114 10.38 5.54 8.33
C TRP A 114 11.20 6.48 7.45
N ILE A 115 10.56 7.36 6.67
CA ILE A 115 11.23 8.32 5.80
C ILE A 115 12.07 9.31 6.60
N SER A 116 11.56 9.78 7.74
CA SER A 116 12.29 10.68 8.65
C SER A 116 13.40 9.97 9.45
N GLY A 117 13.50 8.64 9.35
CA GLY A 117 14.50 7.86 10.09
C GLY A 117 14.16 7.64 11.56
N ARG A 118 12.94 8.01 11.97
CA ARG A 118 12.44 7.78 13.33
C ARG A 118 12.27 6.29 13.62
N ILE A 119 11.83 5.50 12.63
CA ILE A 119 11.78 4.04 12.67
C ILE A 119 12.69 3.44 11.58
N GLN A 120 13.13 2.21 11.80
CA GLN A 120 13.94 1.44 10.88
C GLN A 120 13.08 0.51 10.02
N VAL A 121 13.69 -0.10 8.99
CA VAL A 121 13.00 -1.03 8.08
C VAL A 121 12.39 -2.21 8.82
N PHE A 122 13.08 -2.78 9.81
CA PHE A 122 12.57 -3.93 10.56
C PHE A 122 11.35 -3.57 11.43
N GLU A 123 11.26 -2.33 11.91
CA GLU A 123 10.10 -1.84 12.67
C GLU A 123 8.90 -1.63 11.74
N GLU A 124 9.11 -1.06 10.54
CA GLU A 124 8.07 -0.97 9.51
C GLU A 124 7.56 -2.37 9.12
N HIS A 125 8.47 -3.35 8.94
CA HIS A 125 8.08 -4.73 8.69
C HIS A 125 7.27 -5.34 9.84
N SER A 126 7.68 -5.10 11.10
CA SER A 126 6.92 -5.55 12.27
C SER A 126 5.52 -4.96 12.30
N TYR A 127 5.37 -3.67 11.98
CA TYR A 127 4.06 -3.03 11.83
C TYR A 127 3.23 -3.71 10.76
N THR A 128 3.81 -3.90 9.58
CA THR A 128 3.13 -4.50 8.42
C THR A 128 2.63 -5.91 8.75
N GLU A 129 3.43 -6.75 9.41
CA GLU A 129 3.02 -8.09 9.83
C GLU A 129 1.87 -8.03 10.84
N GLU A 130 1.96 -7.20 11.88
CA GLU A 130 0.94 -7.13 12.93
C GLU A 130 -0.42 -6.66 12.39
N ILE A 131 -0.41 -5.64 11.55
CA ILE A 131 -1.66 -5.14 10.96
C ILE A 131 -2.29 -6.14 9.98
N GLN A 132 -1.46 -6.88 9.22
CA GLN A 132 -1.96 -7.95 8.36
C GLN A 132 -2.63 -9.07 9.18
N VAL A 133 -2.05 -9.46 10.32
CA VAL A 133 -2.66 -10.45 11.22
C VAL A 133 -4.03 -10.00 11.69
N VAL A 134 -4.15 -8.76 12.20
CA VAL A 134 -5.42 -8.23 12.70
C VAL A 134 -6.46 -8.14 11.59
N MET A 135 -6.08 -7.65 10.40
CA MET A 135 -7.01 -7.53 9.29
C MET A 135 -7.47 -8.88 8.73
N ARG A 136 -6.56 -9.86 8.58
CA ARG A 136 -6.92 -11.22 8.15
C ARG A 136 -7.85 -11.89 9.15
N GLN A 137 -7.63 -11.71 10.44
CA GLN A 137 -8.53 -12.22 11.48
C GLN A 137 -9.91 -11.56 11.39
N ALA A 138 -9.96 -10.25 11.17
CA ALA A 138 -11.21 -9.53 10.99
C ALA A 138 -12.00 -10.06 9.77
N ILE A 139 -11.34 -10.22 8.63
CA ILE A 139 -11.93 -10.76 7.40
C ILE A 139 -12.44 -12.20 7.63
N ALA A 140 -11.66 -13.04 8.30
CA ALA A 140 -12.06 -14.44 8.58
C ALA A 140 -13.26 -14.59 9.52
N GLN A 141 -13.55 -13.56 10.32
CA GLN A 141 -14.73 -13.53 11.21
C GLN A 141 -15.97 -12.92 10.54
N MET A 142 -15.84 -12.35 9.35
CA MET A 142 -17.01 -11.83 8.62
C MET A 142 -17.89 -12.98 8.09
N PRO A 143 -19.21 -12.76 8.02
CA PRO A 143 -20.09 -13.71 7.36
C PRO A 143 -19.65 -14.00 5.94
N GLU A 144 -19.74 -15.26 5.52
CA GLU A 144 -19.46 -15.61 4.13
C GLU A 144 -20.50 -14.95 3.21
N PRO A 145 -20.05 -14.28 2.13
CA PRO A 145 -20.96 -13.73 1.14
C PRO A 145 -21.82 -14.81 0.49
N PRO A 146 -23.03 -14.49 0.03
CA PRO A 146 -23.85 -15.45 -0.70
C PRO A 146 -23.11 -16.02 -1.92
N ALA A 147 -23.26 -17.32 -2.18
CA ALA A 147 -22.62 -17.96 -3.35
C ALA A 147 -23.02 -17.32 -4.70
N THR A 148 -24.20 -16.70 -4.74
CA THR A 148 -24.74 -15.95 -5.89
C THR A 148 -24.40 -14.46 -5.82
N GLY A 149 -23.56 -14.02 -4.85
CA GLY A 149 -23.18 -12.61 -4.70
C GLY A 149 -22.39 -12.09 -5.88
N HIS A 150 -22.68 -10.88 -6.27
CA HIS A 150 -21.97 -10.12 -7.31
C HIS A 150 -21.71 -8.68 -6.84
N PRO A 151 -20.59 -8.06 -7.29
CA PRO A 151 -19.56 -8.65 -8.15
C PRO A 151 -18.66 -9.62 -7.39
N ARG A 152 -18.18 -10.67 -8.06
CA ARG A 152 -17.08 -11.52 -7.58
C ARG A 152 -15.77 -10.83 -7.90
N VAL A 153 -14.99 -10.50 -6.89
CA VAL A 153 -13.77 -9.70 -7.02
C VAL A 153 -12.55 -10.58 -6.81
N LEU A 154 -11.76 -10.79 -7.85
CA LEU A 154 -10.43 -11.40 -7.75
C LEU A 154 -9.41 -10.32 -7.42
N MET A 155 -8.57 -10.53 -6.41
CA MET A 155 -7.66 -9.53 -5.89
C MET A 155 -6.22 -10.01 -5.93
N SER A 156 -5.31 -9.18 -6.46
CA SER A 156 -3.89 -9.50 -6.51
C SER A 156 -3.02 -8.26 -6.71
N THR A 157 -1.69 -8.49 -6.78
CA THR A 157 -0.71 -7.51 -7.29
C THR A 157 0.12 -8.15 -8.40
N PHE A 158 0.76 -7.32 -9.23
CA PHE A 158 1.68 -7.79 -10.27
C PHE A 158 3.04 -8.22 -9.70
N PRO A 159 3.84 -9.01 -10.45
CA PRO A 159 5.24 -9.28 -10.09
C PRO A 159 6.01 -7.98 -9.84
N GLY A 160 6.78 -7.96 -8.76
CA GLY A 160 7.50 -6.77 -8.31
C GLY A 160 6.72 -5.85 -7.36
N GLU A 161 5.43 -6.14 -7.11
CA GLU A 161 4.60 -5.43 -6.13
C GLU A 161 4.30 -6.33 -4.93
N ALA A 162 5.01 -6.12 -3.83
CA ALA A 162 4.90 -6.95 -2.63
C ALA A 162 3.94 -6.38 -1.55
N HIS A 163 3.37 -5.18 -1.77
CA HIS A 163 2.55 -4.51 -0.75
C HIS A 163 1.12 -5.05 -0.74
N ALA A 164 0.77 -5.77 0.32
CA ALA A 164 -0.54 -6.42 0.49
C ALA A 164 -1.59 -5.55 1.19
N LEU A 165 -1.18 -4.56 2.00
CA LEU A 165 -2.10 -3.84 2.92
C LEU A 165 -3.25 -3.16 2.19
N GLY A 166 -2.99 -2.53 1.04
CA GLY A 166 -4.03 -1.89 0.24
C GLY A 166 -5.11 -2.88 -0.22
N LEU A 167 -4.70 -4.10 -0.60
CA LEU A 167 -5.65 -5.16 -0.97
C LEU A 167 -6.46 -5.65 0.23
N LEU A 168 -5.84 -5.83 1.40
CA LEU A 168 -6.56 -6.22 2.61
C LEU A 168 -7.56 -5.17 3.06
N MET A 169 -7.21 -3.88 2.92
CA MET A 169 -8.13 -2.76 3.18
C MET A 169 -9.34 -2.83 2.24
N ALA A 170 -9.09 -2.98 0.94
CA ALA A 170 -10.15 -3.11 -0.06
C ALA A 170 -11.00 -4.36 0.16
N GLU A 171 -10.39 -5.52 0.43
CA GLU A 171 -11.11 -6.76 0.74
C GLU A 171 -12.04 -6.59 1.94
N THR A 172 -11.55 -5.95 3.01
CA THR A 172 -12.34 -5.70 4.21
C THR A 172 -13.62 -4.91 3.87
N LEU A 173 -13.47 -3.83 3.09
CA LEU A 173 -14.61 -2.99 2.71
C LEU A 173 -15.58 -3.70 1.76
N LEU A 174 -15.06 -4.43 0.77
CA LEU A 174 -15.88 -5.19 -0.17
C LEU A 174 -16.67 -6.32 0.51
N ARG A 175 -16.06 -7.02 1.47
CA ARG A 175 -16.77 -8.06 2.24
C ARG A 175 -17.88 -7.50 3.13
N LEU A 176 -17.73 -6.29 3.64
CA LEU A 176 -18.82 -5.59 4.36
C LEU A 176 -20.02 -5.30 3.47
N GLU A 177 -19.79 -5.11 2.16
CA GLU A 177 -20.84 -4.96 1.13
C GLU A 177 -21.29 -6.33 0.56
N ALA A 178 -20.97 -7.43 1.25
CA ALA A 178 -21.30 -8.80 0.85
C ALA A 178 -20.76 -9.20 -0.53
N CYS A 179 -19.67 -8.57 -1.01
CA CYS A 179 -19.00 -8.97 -2.25
C CYS A 179 -18.11 -10.20 -2.01
N PRO A 180 -18.26 -11.29 -2.78
CA PRO A 180 -17.33 -12.41 -2.74
C PRO A 180 -15.94 -11.98 -3.23
N CYS A 181 -14.92 -12.11 -2.37
CA CYS A 181 -13.56 -11.77 -2.67
C CYS A 181 -12.68 -13.02 -2.73
N ILE A 182 -11.86 -13.12 -3.78
CA ILE A 182 -10.88 -14.18 -3.98
C ILE A 182 -9.49 -13.52 -3.98
N SER A 183 -8.71 -13.71 -2.94
CA SER A 183 -7.36 -13.15 -2.84
C SER A 183 -6.33 -14.18 -3.33
N LEU A 184 -5.55 -13.82 -4.35
CA LEU A 184 -4.38 -14.60 -4.80
C LEU A 184 -3.10 -14.21 -4.05
N GLY A 185 -3.17 -13.22 -3.17
CA GLY A 185 -1.99 -12.64 -2.54
C GLY A 185 -1.27 -11.66 -3.46
N VAL A 186 0.03 -11.55 -3.27
CA VAL A 186 0.87 -10.57 -3.98
C VAL A 186 1.76 -11.24 -5.04
N GLN A 187 2.28 -10.44 -5.97
CA GLN A 187 3.28 -10.83 -6.98
C GLN A 187 2.82 -11.98 -7.90
N THR A 188 1.55 -11.99 -8.27
CA THR A 188 0.99 -13.02 -9.17
C THR A 188 1.28 -12.68 -10.63
N PRO A 189 1.80 -13.62 -11.44
CA PRO A 189 1.99 -13.41 -12.87
C PRO A 189 0.67 -13.10 -13.58
N VAL A 190 0.70 -12.20 -14.58
CA VAL A 190 -0.50 -11.74 -15.30
C VAL A 190 -1.32 -12.91 -15.87
N LEU A 191 -0.66 -13.91 -16.46
CA LEU A 191 -1.35 -15.09 -17.00
C LEU A 191 -2.06 -15.92 -15.93
N GLU A 192 -1.50 -15.98 -14.71
CA GLU A 192 -2.15 -16.67 -13.59
C GLU A 192 -3.35 -15.88 -13.06
N ILE A 193 -3.26 -14.54 -13.05
CA ILE A 193 -4.41 -13.69 -12.72
C ILE A 193 -5.55 -13.95 -13.72
N VAL A 194 -5.25 -14.00 -15.03
CA VAL A 194 -6.25 -14.28 -16.08
C VAL A 194 -6.88 -15.68 -15.90
N ARG A 195 -6.06 -16.70 -15.66
CA ARG A 195 -6.54 -18.08 -15.42
C ARG A 195 -7.45 -18.16 -14.18
N ALA A 196 -7.02 -17.52 -13.11
CA ALA A 196 -7.81 -17.47 -11.88
C ALA A 196 -9.13 -16.71 -12.08
N ALA A 197 -9.13 -15.58 -12.80
CA ALA A 197 -10.33 -14.84 -13.13
C ALA A 197 -11.35 -15.70 -13.89
N GLN A 198 -10.89 -16.51 -14.86
CA GLN A 198 -11.74 -17.45 -15.59
C GLN A 198 -12.24 -18.59 -14.69
N ALA A 199 -11.36 -19.22 -13.92
CA ALA A 199 -11.70 -20.36 -13.06
C ALA A 199 -12.72 -19.99 -11.97
N HIS A 200 -12.60 -18.80 -11.40
CA HIS A 200 -13.49 -18.28 -10.37
C HIS A 200 -14.68 -17.48 -10.92
N GLN A 201 -14.79 -17.36 -12.25
CA GLN A 201 -15.83 -16.55 -12.89
C GLN A 201 -15.92 -15.15 -12.30
N ALA A 202 -14.75 -14.48 -12.18
CA ALA A 202 -14.66 -13.16 -11.60
C ALA A 202 -15.31 -12.12 -12.50
N ASP A 203 -16.11 -11.24 -11.92
CA ASP A 203 -16.69 -10.08 -12.59
C ASP A 203 -15.69 -8.92 -12.64
N VAL A 204 -14.82 -8.87 -11.62
CA VAL A 204 -13.82 -7.82 -11.42
C VAL A 204 -12.46 -8.43 -11.07
N VAL A 205 -11.41 -7.89 -11.65
CA VAL A 205 -10.03 -8.11 -11.23
C VAL A 205 -9.52 -6.82 -10.60
N ALA A 206 -9.30 -6.84 -9.28
CA ALA A 206 -8.79 -5.71 -8.52
C ALA A 206 -7.26 -5.84 -8.32
N ILE A 207 -6.51 -4.85 -8.79
CA ILE A 207 -5.04 -4.83 -8.74
C ILE A 207 -4.56 -3.74 -7.79
N GLY A 208 -3.85 -4.17 -6.74
CA GLY A 208 -3.16 -3.27 -5.82
C GLY A 208 -1.84 -2.79 -6.41
N LEU A 209 -1.57 -1.49 -6.35
CA LEU A 209 -0.38 -0.85 -6.92
C LEU A 209 0.16 0.21 -5.97
N SER A 210 1.45 0.13 -5.71
CA SER A 210 2.18 1.14 -4.94
C SER A 210 3.24 1.82 -5.80
N SER A 211 4.00 2.71 -5.19
CA SER A 211 5.15 3.35 -5.82
C SER A 211 6.37 2.42 -6.00
N ALA A 212 6.27 1.15 -5.58
CA ALA A 212 7.34 0.16 -5.78
C ALA A 212 7.55 -0.19 -7.25
N MET A 213 6.48 -0.17 -8.05
CA MET A 213 6.56 -0.39 -9.48
C MET A 213 6.82 0.91 -10.26
N GLY A 214 7.67 0.83 -11.28
CA GLY A 214 7.91 1.94 -12.19
C GLY A 214 6.65 2.34 -12.98
N PRO A 215 6.42 3.65 -13.26
CA PRO A 215 5.21 4.12 -13.92
C PRO A 215 4.92 3.44 -15.28
N GLN A 216 5.97 3.15 -16.06
CA GLN A 216 5.80 2.47 -17.35
C GLN A 216 5.43 1.00 -17.16
N GLN A 217 6.05 0.32 -16.19
CA GLN A 217 5.72 -1.08 -15.86
C GLN A 217 4.25 -1.24 -15.44
N VAL A 218 3.71 -0.28 -14.66
CA VAL A 218 2.29 -0.30 -14.27
C VAL A 218 1.38 -0.19 -15.49
N VAL A 219 1.66 0.77 -16.40
CA VAL A 219 0.85 0.97 -17.61
C VAL A 219 0.91 -0.25 -18.53
N ASP A 220 2.11 -0.81 -18.73
CA ASP A 220 2.31 -1.99 -19.59
C ASP A 220 1.59 -3.21 -19.00
N ALA A 221 1.77 -3.49 -17.69
CA ALA A 221 1.13 -4.62 -17.03
C ALA A 221 -0.41 -4.52 -17.01
N LEU A 222 -0.96 -3.33 -16.80
CA LEU A 222 -2.42 -3.11 -16.88
C LEU A 222 -2.92 -3.26 -18.32
N GLY A 223 -2.16 -2.79 -19.32
CA GLY A 223 -2.47 -2.96 -20.73
C GLY A 223 -2.48 -4.44 -21.15
N ASP A 224 -1.47 -5.20 -20.72
CA ASP A 224 -1.37 -6.63 -20.97
C ASP A 224 -2.55 -7.38 -20.32
N LEU A 225 -2.84 -7.08 -19.04
CA LEU A 225 -3.97 -7.67 -18.35
C LEU A 225 -5.29 -7.37 -19.06
N ARG A 226 -5.50 -6.11 -19.49
CA ARG A 226 -6.72 -5.73 -20.23
C ARG A 226 -6.84 -6.45 -21.56
N GLY A 227 -5.72 -6.62 -22.27
CA GLY A 227 -5.69 -7.35 -23.55
C GLY A 227 -6.01 -8.84 -23.44
N LEU A 228 -5.75 -9.44 -22.30
CA LEU A 228 -5.95 -10.87 -22.05
C LEU A 228 -7.30 -11.22 -21.40
N LEU A 229 -7.93 -10.29 -20.69
CA LEU A 229 -9.22 -10.51 -20.07
C LEU A 229 -10.38 -10.21 -21.03
N PRO A 230 -11.51 -10.94 -20.95
CA PRO A 230 -12.74 -10.58 -21.66
C PRO A 230 -13.21 -9.16 -21.31
N ALA A 231 -13.85 -8.48 -22.26
CA ALA A 231 -14.39 -7.14 -22.04
C ALA A 231 -15.47 -7.07 -20.95
N SER A 232 -16.12 -8.22 -20.65
CA SER A 232 -17.10 -8.35 -19.58
C SER A 232 -16.49 -8.32 -18.17
N VAL A 233 -15.18 -8.57 -18.02
CA VAL A 233 -14.49 -8.52 -16.74
C VAL A 233 -13.92 -7.11 -16.55
N GLU A 234 -14.35 -6.43 -15.50
CA GLU A 234 -13.80 -5.12 -15.15
C GLU A 234 -12.40 -5.25 -14.54
N ILE A 235 -11.57 -4.22 -14.73
CA ILE A 235 -10.30 -4.09 -14.02
C ILE A 235 -10.38 -2.86 -13.14
N TRP A 236 -10.19 -3.06 -11.84
CA TRP A 236 -10.05 -1.99 -10.87
C TRP A 236 -8.59 -1.89 -10.44
N ALA A 237 -7.98 -0.74 -10.66
CA ALA A 237 -6.60 -0.47 -10.27
C ALA A 237 -6.58 0.58 -9.16
N GLY A 238 -6.03 0.22 -8.00
CA GLY A 238 -6.03 1.09 -6.84
C GLY A 238 -4.72 1.08 -6.07
N GLY A 239 -4.54 2.07 -5.20
CA GLY A 239 -3.38 2.20 -4.33
C GLY A 239 -2.64 3.52 -4.48
N SER A 240 -1.40 3.58 -4.00
CA SER A 240 -0.60 4.81 -3.92
C SER A 240 0.22 5.13 -5.17
N ALA A 241 0.13 4.32 -6.24
CA ALA A 241 0.87 4.55 -7.47
C ALA A 241 0.39 5.82 -8.20
N ALA A 242 1.18 6.89 -8.16
CA ALA A 242 0.82 8.19 -8.73
C ALA A 242 0.52 8.15 -10.25
N VAL A 243 0.98 7.11 -10.94
CA VAL A 243 0.72 6.93 -12.39
C VAL A 243 -0.75 6.69 -12.69
N LEU A 244 -1.51 6.08 -11.78
CA LEU A 244 -2.95 5.81 -11.96
C LEU A 244 -3.75 7.09 -12.22
N GLN A 245 -3.40 8.18 -11.54
CA GLN A 245 -4.06 9.48 -11.72
C GLN A 245 -3.57 10.25 -12.96
N ARG A 246 -2.35 9.98 -13.44
CA ARG A 246 -1.68 10.76 -14.48
C ARG A 246 -1.77 10.14 -15.86
N ARG A 247 -1.91 8.84 -15.94
CA ARG A 247 -1.90 8.06 -17.19
C ARG A 247 -2.98 6.99 -17.13
N PRO A 248 -4.26 7.35 -17.31
CA PRO A 248 -5.33 6.38 -17.32
C PRO A 248 -5.11 5.34 -18.43
N VAL A 249 -5.37 4.08 -18.11
CA VAL A 249 -5.31 2.96 -19.07
C VAL A 249 -6.73 2.68 -19.54
N ALA A 250 -6.93 2.61 -20.85
CA ALA A 250 -8.25 2.36 -21.42
C ALA A 250 -8.84 1.03 -20.92
N GLY A 251 -10.08 1.04 -20.45
CA GLY A 251 -10.76 -0.15 -19.92
C GLY A 251 -10.29 -0.57 -18.50
N VAL A 252 -9.59 0.30 -17.76
CA VAL A 252 -9.22 0.17 -16.36
C VAL A 252 -9.86 1.32 -15.58
N ARG A 253 -10.45 1.01 -14.41
CA ARG A 253 -11.05 1.98 -13.48
C ARG A 253 -10.20 2.14 -12.24
#